data_85b06f8dad7bcc2efe4c1780e4389df5
#
_entry.id   85b06f8dad7bcc2efe4c1780e4389df5
#
_cell.length_a   1.000
_cell.length_b   1.000
_cell.length_c   1.000
_cell.angle_alpha   90.00
_cell.angle_beta   90.00
_cell.angle_gamma   90.00
#
_symmetry.space_group_name_H-M   'P 1'
#
loop_
_entity.id
_entity.type
_entity.pdbx_description
1 polymer ?
#
loop_
_entity_poly.entity_id
_entity_poly.type
_entity_poly.pdbx_seq_one_letter_code
_entity_poly.pdbx_strand_id
1 'polypeptide(L)'
;MTGDTIRVVLADDHTVVRAGLKAVLGVAKDIEVIGEAKTGREAVALVERFKPDVIVMDLSMPDMDGTAATKEIVEKGLSTRVLILTMHAEEDYLVTLMQAGAAGYLVKSAADRELVDAVRAIAHGDIYVRSSAARVLAKNLTKKDPAEQDRESFAKLTQRERDVLRLVAQGFSAPEIGARLFISPKTVDTYKQRIQEKLGLAHRSDYVQLALKLGLLAQT
;
A
#
# COMPACT_ATOMS: atom_id res chain seq x y z
N MET A 1 -25.22 31.21 3.48
CA MET A 1 -24.43 30.29 2.64
C MET A 1 -24.91 28.91 2.99
N THR A 2 -25.80 28.33 2.19
CA THR A 2 -26.22 26.91 2.32
C THR A 2 -25.04 26.08 1.84
N GLY A 3 -24.18 25.66 2.76
CA GLY A 3 -23.14 24.67 2.45
C GLY A 3 -23.84 23.39 2.01
N ASP A 4 -23.40 22.78 0.92
CA ASP A 4 -23.92 21.51 0.45
C ASP A 4 -23.75 20.48 1.58
N THR A 5 -24.82 19.72 1.88
CA THR A 5 -24.80 18.68 2.90
C THR A 5 -23.88 17.56 2.44
N ILE A 6 -22.90 17.18 3.26
CA ILE A 6 -21.97 16.10 3.00
C ILE A 6 -22.72 14.77 3.10
N ARG A 7 -22.79 14.03 2.02
CA ARG A 7 -23.49 12.74 1.91
C ARG A 7 -22.54 11.60 2.24
N VAL A 8 -22.87 10.81 3.26
CA VAL A 8 -21.99 9.77 3.80
C VAL A 8 -22.63 8.39 3.71
N VAL A 9 -21.85 7.40 3.30
CA VAL A 9 -22.19 5.96 3.47
C VAL A 9 -21.32 5.40 4.60
N LEU A 10 -21.92 4.56 5.46
CA LEU A 10 -21.25 3.82 6.52
C LEU A 10 -21.14 2.35 6.14
N ALA A 11 -19.92 1.77 6.22
CA ALA A 11 -19.67 0.37 5.97
C ALA A 11 -18.91 -0.25 7.15
N ASP A 12 -19.56 -1.14 7.90
CA ASP A 12 -19.03 -1.87 9.04
C ASP A 12 -19.92 -3.11 9.27
N ASP A 13 -19.37 -4.27 9.50
CA ASP A 13 -20.15 -5.49 9.72
C ASP A 13 -20.82 -5.53 11.12
N HIS A 14 -20.31 -4.73 12.08
CA HIS A 14 -20.84 -4.64 13.42
C HIS A 14 -21.99 -3.63 13.54
N THR A 15 -23.21 -4.10 13.71
CA THR A 15 -24.42 -3.25 13.79
C THR A 15 -24.35 -2.19 14.89
N VAL A 16 -23.76 -2.52 16.04
CA VAL A 16 -23.63 -1.58 17.17
C VAL A 16 -22.66 -0.46 16.84
N VAL A 17 -21.54 -0.77 16.18
CA VAL A 17 -20.55 0.21 15.75
C VAL A 17 -21.17 1.15 14.71
N ARG A 18 -21.85 0.61 13.69
CA ARG A 18 -22.54 1.43 12.68
C ARG A 18 -23.57 2.38 13.31
N ALA A 19 -24.39 1.89 14.25
CA ALA A 19 -25.37 2.72 14.96
C ALA A 19 -24.69 3.85 15.76
N GLY A 20 -23.55 3.55 16.40
CA GLY A 20 -22.74 4.56 17.11
C GLY A 20 -22.16 5.62 16.17
N LEU A 21 -21.55 5.20 15.06
CA LEU A 21 -21.01 6.12 14.04
C LEU A 21 -22.09 7.01 13.44
N LYS A 22 -23.28 6.43 13.16
CA LYS A 22 -24.44 7.19 12.68
C LYS A 22 -24.92 8.22 13.69
N ALA A 23 -24.93 7.87 14.98
CA ALA A 23 -25.29 8.82 16.04
C ALA A 23 -24.27 9.96 16.15
N VAL A 24 -22.97 9.67 16.07
CA VAL A 24 -21.89 10.68 16.09
C VAL A 24 -22.02 11.64 14.92
N LEU A 25 -22.21 11.14 13.69
CA LEU A 25 -22.39 11.97 12.51
C LEU A 25 -23.70 12.75 12.53
N GLY A 26 -24.77 12.19 13.11
CA GLY A 26 -26.08 12.82 13.21
C GLY A 26 -26.13 14.08 14.09
N VAL A 27 -25.08 14.33 14.89
CA VAL A 27 -24.96 15.59 15.65
C VAL A 27 -24.60 16.76 14.73
N ALA A 28 -23.93 16.50 13.61
CA ALA A 28 -23.49 17.49 12.65
C ALA A 28 -24.62 17.76 11.63
N LYS A 29 -25.13 19.01 11.59
CA LYS A 29 -26.25 19.40 10.71
C LYS A 29 -25.86 19.43 9.20
N ASP A 30 -24.59 19.45 8.91
CA ASP A 30 -23.99 19.51 7.57
C ASP A 30 -23.61 18.13 7.03
N ILE A 31 -23.91 17.04 7.77
CA ILE A 31 -23.59 15.66 7.36
C ILE A 31 -24.87 14.83 7.37
N GLU A 32 -25.08 14.05 6.29
CA GLU A 32 -26.20 13.13 6.16
C GLU A 32 -25.72 11.70 5.85
N VAL A 33 -26.10 10.73 6.68
CA VAL A 33 -25.85 9.30 6.39
C VAL A 33 -26.95 8.78 5.47
N ILE A 34 -26.60 8.54 4.21
CA ILE A 34 -27.53 8.15 3.15
C ILE A 34 -27.59 6.65 2.86
N GLY A 35 -26.68 5.87 3.48
CA GLY A 35 -26.65 4.42 3.29
C GLY A 35 -25.78 3.72 4.32
N GLU A 36 -26.07 2.43 4.53
CA GLU A 36 -25.33 1.55 5.43
C GLU A 36 -25.03 0.22 4.73
N ALA A 37 -23.80 -0.27 4.82
CA ALA A 37 -23.30 -1.54 4.28
C ALA A 37 -22.74 -2.42 5.41
N LYS A 38 -22.80 -3.74 5.22
CA LYS A 38 -22.25 -4.73 6.15
C LYS A 38 -21.03 -5.46 5.58
N THR A 39 -20.78 -5.30 4.28
CA THR A 39 -19.67 -5.93 3.56
C THR A 39 -19.05 -4.92 2.58
N GLY A 40 -17.80 -5.15 2.17
CA GLY A 40 -17.17 -4.30 1.18
C GLY A 40 -17.89 -4.31 -0.17
N ARG A 41 -18.48 -5.44 -0.55
CA ARG A 41 -19.28 -5.56 -1.79
C ARG A 41 -20.53 -4.70 -1.76
N GLU A 42 -21.27 -4.72 -0.63
CA GLU A 42 -22.41 -3.81 -0.43
C GLU A 42 -21.96 -2.35 -0.44
N ALA A 43 -20.81 -2.05 0.18
CA ALA A 43 -20.24 -0.71 0.22
C ALA A 43 -19.98 -0.17 -1.20
N VAL A 44 -19.32 -0.94 -2.07
CA VAL A 44 -19.06 -0.58 -3.47
C VAL A 44 -20.38 -0.35 -4.21
N ALA A 45 -21.37 -1.25 -4.07
CA ALA A 45 -22.67 -1.12 -4.72
C ALA A 45 -23.44 0.14 -4.28
N LEU A 46 -23.36 0.51 -2.99
CA LEU A 46 -23.98 1.74 -2.49
C LEU A 46 -23.25 3.00 -3.00
N VAL A 47 -21.91 2.97 -3.10
CA VAL A 47 -21.13 4.06 -3.67
C VAL A 47 -21.49 4.28 -5.15
N GLU A 48 -21.59 3.22 -5.94
CA GLU A 48 -22.02 3.32 -7.34
C GLU A 48 -23.42 3.94 -7.49
N ARG A 49 -24.34 3.46 -6.65
CA ARG A 49 -25.75 3.87 -6.71
C ARG A 49 -25.99 5.28 -6.23
N PHE A 50 -25.42 5.64 -5.09
CA PHE A 50 -25.74 6.90 -4.40
C PHE A 50 -24.71 8.00 -4.64
N LYS A 51 -23.50 7.65 -5.09
CA LYS A 51 -22.39 8.58 -5.30
C LYS A 51 -22.22 9.53 -4.10
N PRO A 52 -21.97 8.98 -2.89
CA PRO A 52 -21.75 9.80 -1.72
C PRO A 52 -20.45 10.61 -1.84
N ASP A 53 -20.32 11.70 -1.08
CA ASP A 53 -19.09 12.47 -1.00
C ASP A 53 -18.01 11.69 -0.27
N VAL A 54 -18.39 11.02 0.83
CA VAL A 54 -17.48 10.22 1.67
C VAL A 54 -18.10 8.86 1.97
N ILE A 55 -17.29 7.82 1.96
CA ILE A 55 -17.61 6.55 2.60
C ILE A 55 -16.70 6.35 3.82
N VAL A 56 -17.30 6.09 4.97
CA VAL A 56 -16.60 5.67 6.19
C VAL A 56 -16.66 4.15 6.24
N MET A 57 -15.51 3.50 6.13
CA MET A 57 -15.43 2.06 5.86
C MET A 57 -14.53 1.34 6.85
N ASP A 58 -15.06 0.31 7.48
CA ASP A 58 -14.25 -0.61 8.29
C ASP A 58 -13.23 -1.36 7.41
N LEU A 59 -12.06 -1.57 7.96
CA LEU A 59 -11.01 -2.35 7.31
C LEU A 59 -11.39 -3.84 7.25
N SER A 60 -11.91 -4.38 8.35
CA SER A 60 -12.17 -5.82 8.52
C SER A 60 -13.64 -6.13 8.33
N MET A 61 -14.03 -6.45 7.09
CA MET A 61 -15.40 -6.85 6.76
C MET A 61 -15.42 -8.22 6.08
N PRO A 62 -16.49 -9.01 6.21
CA PRO A 62 -16.65 -10.27 5.50
C PRO A 62 -16.84 -10.07 4.00
N ASP A 63 -16.59 -11.13 3.21
CA ASP A 63 -16.72 -11.19 1.75
C ASP A 63 -15.69 -10.34 0.99
N MET A 64 -15.59 -9.07 1.30
CA MET A 64 -14.61 -8.13 0.73
C MET A 64 -14.16 -7.17 1.84
N ASP A 65 -12.86 -7.11 2.10
CA ASP A 65 -12.29 -6.19 3.09
C ASP A 65 -12.28 -4.74 2.60
N GLY A 66 -12.04 -3.80 3.54
CA GLY A 66 -12.05 -2.38 3.23
C GLY A 66 -10.95 -1.95 2.27
N THR A 67 -9.80 -2.65 2.22
CA THR A 67 -8.71 -2.36 1.29
C THR A 67 -9.11 -2.71 -0.14
N ALA A 68 -9.66 -3.91 -0.34
CA ALA A 68 -10.14 -4.36 -1.64
C ALA A 68 -11.30 -3.48 -2.15
N ALA A 69 -12.25 -3.14 -1.26
CA ALA A 69 -13.35 -2.24 -1.59
C ALA A 69 -12.86 -0.83 -1.97
N THR A 70 -11.87 -0.28 -1.24
CA THR A 70 -11.25 1.01 -1.58
C THR A 70 -10.64 0.99 -2.98
N LYS A 71 -9.86 -0.05 -3.27
CA LYS A 71 -9.22 -0.22 -4.57
C LYS A 71 -10.25 -0.30 -5.71
N GLU A 72 -11.33 -1.06 -5.52
CA GLU A 72 -12.39 -1.19 -6.51
C GLU A 72 -13.12 0.16 -6.75
N ILE A 73 -13.40 0.94 -5.69
CA ILE A 73 -14.00 2.28 -5.81
C ILE A 73 -13.11 3.20 -6.66
N VAL A 74 -11.80 3.20 -6.42
CA VAL A 74 -10.82 4.01 -7.14
C VAL A 74 -10.66 3.55 -8.59
N GLU A 75 -10.53 2.25 -8.83
CA GLU A 75 -10.40 1.66 -10.18
C GLU A 75 -11.62 1.94 -11.06
N LYS A 76 -12.80 2.02 -10.48
CA LYS A 76 -14.04 2.43 -11.17
C LYS A 76 -14.14 3.93 -11.45
N GLY A 77 -13.17 4.73 -11.02
CA GLY A 77 -13.15 6.18 -11.21
C GLY A 77 -14.27 6.92 -10.48
N LEU A 78 -14.76 6.37 -9.36
CA LEU A 78 -15.81 6.98 -8.55
C LEU A 78 -15.21 8.14 -7.74
N SER A 79 -15.91 9.27 -7.69
CA SER A 79 -15.44 10.50 -7.00
C SER A 79 -15.54 10.42 -5.47
N THR A 80 -16.18 9.39 -4.94
CA THR A 80 -16.35 9.16 -3.50
C THR A 80 -15.01 9.00 -2.80
N ARG A 81 -14.80 9.74 -1.73
CA ARG A 81 -13.58 9.66 -0.92
C ARG A 81 -13.72 8.64 0.20
N VAL A 82 -12.68 7.88 0.44
CA VAL A 82 -12.72 6.76 1.40
C VAL A 82 -11.99 7.15 2.68
N LEU A 83 -12.72 7.14 3.82
CA LEU A 83 -12.17 7.20 5.18
C LEU A 83 -12.18 5.79 5.76
N ILE A 84 -11.01 5.24 6.02
CA ILE A 84 -10.89 3.93 6.65
C ILE A 84 -10.99 4.04 8.17
N LEU A 85 -11.81 3.17 8.78
CA LEU A 85 -11.82 2.93 10.21
C LEU A 85 -11.14 1.59 10.53
N THR A 86 -10.41 1.53 11.65
CA THR A 86 -9.73 0.32 12.09
C THR A 86 -9.69 0.23 13.62
N MET A 87 -9.61 -0.99 14.13
CA MET A 87 -9.40 -1.24 15.57
C MET A 87 -7.94 -0.98 15.99
N HIS A 88 -6.97 -1.12 15.09
CA HIS A 88 -5.54 -1.08 15.39
C HIS A 88 -4.85 0.07 14.67
N ALA A 89 -3.92 0.72 15.39
CA ALA A 89 -3.08 1.80 14.86
C ALA A 89 -1.79 1.26 14.19
N GLU A 90 -1.86 0.11 13.52
CA GLU A 90 -0.68 -0.49 12.90
C GLU A 90 -0.23 0.34 11.69
N GLU A 91 0.96 0.92 11.82
CA GLU A 91 1.53 1.85 10.83
C GLU A 91 1.82 1.18 9.49
N ASP A 92 2.04 -0.13 9.46
CA ASP A 92 2.35 -0.87 8.25
C ASP A 92 1.14 -0.97 7.28
N TYR A 93 -0.08 -1.03 7.82
CA TYR A 93 -1.30 -1.02 6.99
C TYR A 93 -1.61 0.34 6.38
N LEU A 94 -1.20 1.42 7.03
CA LEU A 94 -1.49 2.77 6.57
C LEU A 94 -0.97 3.04 5.15
N VAL A 95 0.27 2.63 4.88
CA VAL A 95 0.89 2.84 3.56
C VAL A 95 0.11 2.11 2.48
N THR A 96 -0.27 0.86 2.74
CA THR A 96 -1.06 0.04 1.81
C THR A 96 -2.44 0.65 1.54
N LEU A 97 -3.10 1.18 2.59
CA LEU A 97 -4.41 1.82 2.45
C LEU A 97 -4.34 3.12 1.64
N MET A 98 -3.33 3.95 1.89
CA MET A 98 -3.13 5.18 1.12
C MET A 98 -2.75 4.89 -0.34
N GLN A 99 -1.96 3.84 -0.59
CA GLN A 99 -1.65 3.37 -1.95
C GLN A 99 -2.88 2.80 -2.67
N ALA A 100 -3.82 2.18 -1.93
CA ALA A 100 -5.10 1.75 -2.46
C ALA A 100 -6.03 2.94 -2.81
N GLY A 101 -5.70 4.17 -2.38
CA GLY A 101 -6.42 5.40 -2.68
C GLY A 101 -7.34 5.89 -1.56
N ALA A 102 -7.16 5.42 -0.32
CA ALA A 102 -7.87 5.99 0.82
C ALA A 102 -7.51 7.47 1.00
N ALA A 103 -8.51 8.31 1.31
CA ALA A 103 -8.33 9.73 1.59
C ALA A 103 -8.05 9.99 3.08
N GLY A 104 -8.28 9.01 3.94
CA GLY A 104 -7.99 9.15 5.35
C GLY A 104 -8.07 7.84 6.12
N TYR A 105 -7.56 7.93 7.34
CA TYR A 105 -7.43 6.81 8.26
C TYR A 105 -7.69 7.27 9.69
N LEU A 106 -8.58 6.56 10.39
CA LEU A 106 -8.97 6.87 11.76
C LEU A 106 -9.11 5.57 12.57
N VAL A 107 -8.61 5.58 13.81
CA VAL A 107 -8.80 4.45 14.73
C VAL A 107 -10.20 4.54 15.35
N LYS A 108 -10.95 3.43 15.39
CA LYS A 108 -12.32 3.37 15.92
C LYS A 108 -12.43 3.94 17.34
N SER A 109 -11.40 3.80 18.17
CA SER A 109 -11.36 4.38 19.53
C SER A 109 -11.30 5.90 19.58
N ALA A 110 -11.06 6.57 18.49
CA ALA A 110 -11.06 8.04 18.37
C ALA A 110 -12.26 8.59 17.60
N ALA A 111 -13.11 7.71 17.06
CA ALA A 111 -14.22 8.09 16.19
C ALA A 111 -15.25 9.01 16.90
N ASP A 112 -15.45 8.86 18.19
CA ASP A 112 -16.34 9.70 18.99
C ASP A 112 -15.96 11.19 18.95
N ARG A 113 -14.68 11.50 18.78
CA ARG A 113 -14.13 12.87 18.82
C ARG A 113 -13.68 13.39 17.48
N GLU A 114 -13.20 12.53 16.60
CA GLU A 114 -12.49 12.93 15.39
C GLU A 114 -13.27 12.66 14.10
N LEU A 115 -14.35 11.83 14.13
CA LEU A 115 -15.04 11.38 12.92
C LEU A 115 -15.65 12.51 12.11
N VAL A 116 -16.32 13.45 12.77
CA VAL A 116 -17.00 14.59 12.12
C VAL A 116 -15.97 15.46 11.38
N ASP A 117 -14.87 15.78 12.06
CA ASP A 117 -13.80 16.60 11.47
C ASP A 117 -13.08 15.87 10.34
N ALA A 118 -12.86 14.56 10.49
CA ALA A 118 -12.28 13.72 9.44
C ALA A 118 -13.15 13.69 8.18
N VAL A 119 -14.47 13.50 8.34
CA VAL A 119 -15.42 13.50 7.20
C VAL A 119 -15.43 14.85 6.50
N ARG A 120 -15.45 15.96 7.26
CA ARG A 120 -15.41 17.31 6.67
C ARG A 120 -14.12 17.57 5.90
N ALA A 121 -12.96 17.30 6.50
CA ALA A 121 -11.67 17.47 5.84
C ALA A 121 -11.60 16.67 4.53
N ILE A 122 -12.00 15.42 4.58
CA ILE A 122 -11.96 14.52 3.41
C ILE A 122 -12.94 15.00 2.32
N ALA A 123 -14.16 15.42 2.68
CA ALA A 123 -15.14 15.93 1.74
C ALA A 123 -14.63 17.18 0.99
N HIS A 124 -13.84 18.03 1.66
CA HIS A 124 -13.22 19.22 1.05
C HIS A 124 -11.95 18.93 0.24
N GLY A 125 -11.50 17.69 0.20
CA GLY A 125 -10.37 17.32 -0.63
C GLY A 125 -9.07 17.11 0.12
N ASP A 126 -9.07 17.32 1.43
CA ASP A 126 -7.89 17.09 2.26
C ASP A 126 -7.66 15.62 2.56
N ILE A 127 -6.46 15.29 3.01
CA ILE A 127 -6.11 13.96 3.53
C ILE A 127 -6.21 14.02 5.06
N TYR A 128 -6.93 13.08 5.66
CA TYR A 128 -7.05 12.99 7.11
C TYR A 128 -6.23 11.83 7.68
N VAL A 129 -5.10 12.15 8.31
CA VAL A 129 -4.25 11.20 9.03
C VAL A 129 -3.72 11.84 10.32
N ARG A 130 -3.59 11.04 11.37
CA ARG A 130 -2.98 11.53 12.62
C ARG A 130 -1.49 11.84 12.42
N SER A 131 -0.95 12.75 13.24
CA SER A 131 0.45 13.21 13.14
C SER A 131 1.48 12.06 13.25
N SER A 132 1.20 11.00 14.01
CA SER A 132 2.04 9.79 14.06
C SER A 132 2.05 9.07 12.72
N ALA A 133 0.88 8.90 12.12
CA ALA A 133 0.68 8.27 10.82
C ALA A 133 1.28 9.12 9.66
N ALA A 134 1.20 10.43 9.73
CA ALA A 134 1.81 11.34 8.76
C ALA A 134 3.34 11.18 8.68
N ARG A 135 4.01 10.92 9.82
CA ARG A 135 5.47 10.63 9.86
C ARG A 135 5.82 9.35 9.13
N VAL A 136 5.00 8.32 9.26
CA VAL A 136 5.21 7.03 8.57
C VAL A 136 5.02 7.18 7.08
N LEU A 137 3.97 7.90 6.65
CA LEU A 137 3.74 8.21 5.25
C LEU A 137 4.91 9.01 4.66
N ALA A 138 5.36 10.08 5.34
CA ALA A 138 6.51 10.87 4.90
C ALA A 138 7.78 10.01 4.76
N LYS A 139 8.03 9.11 5.72
CA LYS A 139 9.18 8.20 5.70
C LYS A 139 9.08 7.15 4.58
N ASN A 140 7.88 6.74 4.21
CA ASN A 140 7.66 5.79 3.11
C ASN A 140 7.63 6.48 1.73
N LEU A 141 7.17 7.73 1.64
CA LEU A 141 7.27 8.55 0.43
C LEU A 141 8.73 8.87 0.06
N THR A 142 9.64 8.89 1.05
CA THR A 142 11.08 9.03 0.83
C THR A 142 11.80 7.71 0.58
N LYS A 143 11.16 6.56 0.83
CA LYS A 143 11.67 5.26 0.39
C LYS A 143 11.43 5.13 -1.10
N LYS A 144 12.51 5.06 -1.87
CA LYS A 144 12.45 4.69 -3.29
C LYS A 144 11.72 3.35 -3.43
N ASP A 145 10.95 3.20 -4.50
CA ASP A 145 10.35 1.93 -4.87
C ASP A 145 11.39 0.80 -4.74
N PRO A 146 11.13 -0.28 -3.99
CA PRO A 146 12.06 -1.40 -3.87
C PRO A 146 12.55 -1.91 -5.23
N ALA A 147 11.71 -1.89 -6.26
CA ALA A 147 12.10 -2.26 -7.63
C ALA A 147 13.05 -1.24 -8.26
N GLU A 148 12.88 0.06 -7.98
CA GLU A 148 13.76 1.13 -8.44
C GLU A 148 15.08 1.11 -7.69
N GLN A 149 15.05 0.82 -6.39
CA GLN A 149 16.24 0.65 -5.55
C GLN A 149 17.07 -0.57 -5.98
N ASP A 150 16.42 -1.70 -6.32
CA ASP A 150 17.07 -2.88 -6.86
C ASP A 150 17.72 -2.58 -8.23
N ARG A 151 17.04 -1.82 -9.12
CA ARG A 151 17.58 -1.37 -10.41
C ARG A 151 18.79 -0.42 -10.25
N GLU A 152 18.69 0.57 -9.37
CA GLU A 152 19.81 1.49 -9.08
C GLU A 152 21.01 0.75 -8.48
N SER A 153 20.75 -0.20 -7.57
CA SER A 153 21.79 -1.03 -6.97
C SER A 153 22.49 -1.88 -8.03
N PHE A 154 21.72 -2.52 -8.91
CA PHE A 154 22.25 -3.28 -10.04
C PHE A 154 23.03 -2.40 -11.03
N ALA A 155 22.60 -1.15 -11.22
CA ALA A 155 23.31 -0.19 -12.09
C ALA A 155 24.73 0.15 -11.60
N LYS A 156 25.00 0.04 -10.27
CA LYS A 156 26.34 0.24 -9.68
C LYS A 156 27.33 -0.88 -10.00
N LEU A 157 26.87 -2.01 -10.51
CA LEU A 157 27.73 -3.10 -10.93
C LEU A 157 28.37 -2.80 -12.29
N THR A 158 29.65 -3.17 -12.40
CA THR A 158 30.34 -3.21 -13.70
C THR A 158 29.75 -4.30 -14.58
N GLN A 159 29.99 -4.26 -15.88
CA GLN A 159 29.52 -5.28 -16.81
C GLN A 159 29.97 -6.70 -16.40
N ARG A 160 31.21 -6.85 -15.96
CA ARG A 160 31.72 -8.15 -15.49
C ARG A 160 31.08 -8.64 -14.21
N GLU A 161 30.76 -7.75 -13.27
CA GLU A 161 30.01 -8.11 -12.06
C GLU A 161 28.57 -8.53 -12.39
N ARG A 162 27.92 -7.86 -13.36
CA ARG A 162 26.58 -8.24 -13.87
C ARG A 162 26.59 -9.62 -14.52
N ASP A 163 27.60 -9.92 -15.33
CA ASP A 163 27.76 -11.23 -15.99
C ASP A 163 27.93 -12.33 -14.95
N VAL A 164 28.78 -12.13 -13.93
CA VAL A 164 28.97 -13.07 -12.82
C VAL A 164 27.68 -13.24 -12.01
N LEU A 165 26.98 -12.13 -11.64
CA LEU A 165 25.72 -12.19 -10.92
C LEU A 165 24.69 -13.05 -11.66
N ARG A 166 24.50 -12.82 -12.97
CA ARG A 166 23.55 -13.58 -13.80
C ARG A 166 23.87 -15.07 -13.80
N LEU A 167 25.14 -15.45 -13.98
CA LEU A 167 25.54 -16.86 -14.01
C LEU A 167 25.43 -17.53 -12.64
N VAL A 168 25.72 -16.83 -11.53
CA VAL A 168 25.46 -17.32 -10.16
C VAL A 168 23.98 -17.57 -9.94
N ALA A 169 23.12 -16.64 -10.36
CA ALA A 169 21.66 -16.78 -10.26
C ALA A 169 21.12 -17.95 -11.10
N GLN A 170 21.71 -18.20 -12.28
CA GLN A 170 21.39 -19.35 -13.14
C GLN A 170 21.89 -20.69 -12.60
N GLY A 171 22.69 -20.67 -11.55
CA GLY A 171 23.07 -21.90 -10.89
C GLY A 171 24.49 -22.38 -11.14
N PHE A 172 25.28 -21.67 -11.93
CA PHE A 172 26.65 -22.09 -12.25
C PHE A 172 27.60 -21.95 -11.05
N SER A 173 28.53 -22.90 -10.96
CA SER A 173 29.64 -22.89 -10.00
C SER A 173 30.77 -21.94 -10.44
N ALA A 174 31.67 -21.56 -9.53
CA ALA A 174 32.79 -20.68 -9.87
C ALA A 174 33.69 -21.24 -10.99
N PRO A 175 34.01 -22.53 -11.06
CA PRO A 175 34.74 -23.11 -12.22
C PRO A 175 33.99 -23.00 -13.54
N GLU A 176 32.66 -23.26 -13.55
CA GLU A 176 31.82 -23.14 -14.75
C GLU A 176 31.68 -21.70 -15.24
N ILE A 177 31.54 -20.76 -14.32
CA ILE A 177 31.52 -19.32 -14.61
C ILE A 177 32.87 -18.90 -15.18
N GLY A 178 33.96 -19.35 -14.57
CA GLY A 178 35.32 -19.07 -15.01
C GLY A 178 35.54 -19.53 -16.45
N ALA A 179 35.13 -20.75 -16.79
CA ALA A 179 35.20 -21.29 -18.14
C ALA A 179 34.39 -20.47 -19.16
N ARG A 180 33.14 -20.02 -18.79
CA ARG A 180 32.26 -19.22 -19.67
C ARG A 180 32.76 -17.80 -19.89
N LEU A 181 33.36 -17.19 -18.88
CA LEU A 181 33.84 -15.80 -18.94
C LEU A 181 35.34 -15.67 -19.26
N PHE A 182 36.03 -16.80 -19.47
CA PHE A 182 37.49 -16.89 -19.74
C PHE A 182 38.33 -16.25 -18.63
N ILE A 183 37.98 -16.53 -17.36
CA ILE A 183 38.68 -16.06 -16.15
C ILE A 183 38.90 -17.20 -15.17
N SER A 184 39.85 -17.02 -14.23
CA SER A 184 40.10 -18.05 -13.21
C SER A 184 38.92 -18.16 -12.21
N PRO A 185 38.65 -19.34 -11.60
CA PRO A 185 37.66 -19.46 -10.52
C PRO A 185 37.92 -18.49 -9.36
N LYS A 186 39.18 -18.24 -9.01
CA LYS A 186 39.58 -17.26 -8.00
C LYS A 186 39.17 -15.84 -8.39
N THR A 187 39.23 -15.50 -9.67
CA THR A 187 38.73 -14.21 -10.17
C THR A 187 37.21 -14.09 -10.05
N VAL A 188 36.48 -15.19 -10.27
CA VAL A 188 35.02 -15.25 -10.05
C VAL A 188 34.67 -14.97 -8.58
N ASP A 189 35.41 -15.58 -7.62
CA ASP A 189 35.20 -15.34 -6.20
C ASP A 189 35.49 -13.87 -5.83
N THR A 190 36.50 -13.27 -6.44
CA THR A 190 36.76 -11.83 -6.26
C THR A 190 35.59 -10.96 -6.74
N TYR A 191 34.96 -11.30 -7.86
CA TYR A 191 33.77 -10.59 -8.33
C TYR A 191 32.55 -10.81 -7.41
N LYS A 192 32.35 -12.04 -6.91
CA LYS A 192 31.30 -12.32 -5.90
C LYS A 192 31.48 -11.48 -4.64
N GLN A 193 32.71 -11.36 -4.13
CA GLN A 193 32.99 -10.52 -2.97
C GLN A 193 32.65 -9.06 -3.26
N ARG A 194 33.03 -8.51 -4.41
CA ARG A 194 32.70 -7.12 -4.80
C ARG A 194 31.18 -6.91 -4.95
N ILE A 195 30.48 -7.88 -5.48
CA ILE A 195 29.00 -7.85 -5.58
C ILE A 195 28.40 -7.85 -4.17
N GLN A 196 28.91 -8.68 -3.26
CA GLN A 196 28.48 -8.71 -1.87
C GLN A 196 28.71 -7.37 -1.17
N GLU A 197 29.88 -6.75 -1.34
CA GLU A 197 30.21 -5.43 -0.80
C GLU A 197 29.28 -4.32 -1.34
N LYS A 198 28.89 -4.39 -2.61
CA LYS A 198 28.05 -3.38 -3.28
C LYS A 198 26.54 -3.58 -3.02
N LEU A 199 26.08 -4.83 -2.94
CA LEU A 199 24.65 -5.17 -2.91
C LEU A 199 24.21 -5.90 -1.63
N GLY A 200 25.14 -6.31 -0.75
CA GLY A 200 24.83 -7.06 0.47
C GLY A 200 24.37 -8.50 0.23
N LEU A 201 24.57 -9.06 -0.99
CA LEU A 201 24.14 -10.42 -1.33
C LEU A 201 25.12 -11.44 -0.73
N ALA A 202 24.70 -12.13 0.35
CA ALA A 202 25.54 -13.10 1.05
C ALA A 202 25.33 -14.54 0.55
N HIS A 203 24.10 -14.88 0.19
CA HIS A 203 23.70 -16.24 -0.17
C HIS A 203 23.27 -16.33 -1.63
N ARG A 204 23.38 -17.52 -2.22
CA ARG A 204 22.95 -17.76 -3.60
C ARG A 204 21.47 -17.44 -3.83
N SER A 205 20.63 -17.68 -2.82
CA SER A 205 19.21 -17.31 -2.84
C SER A 205 19.01 -15.82 -3.13
N ASP A 206 19.87 -14.95 -2.60
CA ASP A 206 19.77 -13.50 -2.74
C ASP A 206 20.03 -13.09 -4.20
N TYR A 207 21.01 -13.74 -4.86
CA TYR A 207 21.29 -13.55 -6.30
C TYR A 207 20.10 -13.96 -7.15
N VAL A 208 19.46 -15.11 -6.83
CA VAL A 208 18.28 -15.61 -7.56
C VAL A 208 17.11 -14.66 -7.39
N GLN A 209 16.82 -14.22 -6.16
CA GLN A 209 15.72 -13.28 -5.89
C GLN A 209 15.91 -11.95 -6.62
N LEU A 210 17.11 -11.36 -6.55
CA LEU A 210 17.42 -10.12 -7.26
C LEU A 210 17.29 -10.29 -8.78
N ALA A 211 17.79 -11.38 -9.31
CA ALA A 211 17.75 -11.67 -10.76
C ALA A 211 16.31 -11.89 -11.26
N LEU A 212 15.43 -12.51 -10.45
CA LEU A 212 13.99 -12.65 -10.75
C LEU A 212 13.29 -11.29 -10.74
N LYS A 213 13.51 -10.46 -9.72
CA LYS A 213 12.92 -9.12 -9.61
C LYS A 213 13.33 -8.20 -10.79
N LEU A 214 14.55 -8.35 -11.26
CA LEU A 214 15.08 -7.56 -12.37
C LEU A 214 14.80 -8.15 -13.77
N GLY A 215 14.12 -9.31 -13.83
CA GLY A 215 13.84 -10.00 -15.10
C GLY A 215 15.09 -10.52 -15.81
N LEU A 216 16.19 -10.75 -15.09
CA LEU A 216 17.47 -11.21 -15.66
C LEU A 216 17.53 -12.72 -15.94
N LEU A 217 16.61 -13.48 -15.34
CA LEU A 217 16.40 -14.90 -15.60
C LEU A 217 15.24 -15.00 -16.59
N ALA A 218 15.50 -14.77 -17.88
CA ALA A 218 14.53 -15.07 -18.93
C ALA A 218 14.25 -16.57 -18.93
N GLN A 219 12.97 -16.93 -18.97
CA GLN A 219 12.54 -18.30 -19.23
C GLN A 219 13.10 -18.71 -20.61
N THR A 220 13.97 -19.71 -20.59
CA THR A 220 14.36 -20.45 -21.79
C THR A 220 13.31 -21.49 -22.05
#